data_5166706e5b0af24bd120ef826886f4c1
#
_entry.id   5166706e5b0af24bd120ef826886f4c1
#
_cell.length_a   1.000
_cell.length_b   1.000
_cell.length_c   1.000
_cell.angle_alpha   90.00
_cell.angle_beta   90.00
_cell.angle_gamma   90.00
#
_symmetry.space_group_name_H-M   'P 1'
#
loop_
_entity.id
_entity.type
_entity.pdbx_description
1 polymer ?
#
loop_
_entity_poly.entity_id
_entity_poly.type
_entity_poly.pdbx_seq_one_letter_code
_entity_poly.pdbx_strand_id
1 'polypeptide(L)'
;MEDLKKVEGKTFDVTADKKKKSGCGKYVFLTLLLALLIGGAIFWWKYYYTFSDGSRIGMLQKISHKGNIMKTYEGELVLSSISSTAGVGIASEKFFFSIENQKVADQMLTLEGKKVKLHYQQKNGTLPWRGDSDYIVDGVTVEP
;
A
#
# COMPACT_ATOMS: atom_id res chain seq x y z
N MET A 1 -27.49 -5.06 90.50
CA MET A 1 -26.08 -5.45 90.55
C MET A 1 -25.91 -6.58 89.57
N GLU A 2 -24.90 -6.38 88.71
CA GLU A 2 -24.38 -7.40 87.77
C GLU A 2 -25.35 -7.73 86.59
N ASP A 3 -25.09 -7.02 85.53
CA ASP A 3 -24.92 -7.60 84.22
C ASP A 3 -24.65 -6.51 83.18
N LEU A 4 -23.55 -5.81 83.39
CA LEU A 4 -22.96 -4.90 82.42
C LEU A 4 -21.56 -5.36 82.02
N LYS A 5 -21.48 -6.48 81.27
CA LYS A 5 -20.22 -6.86 80.67
C LYS A 5 -20.49 -7.92 79.60
N LYS A 6 -20.71 -7.50 78.37
CA LYS A 6 -20.11 -8.17 77.23
C LYS A 6 -20.68 -7.58 75.93
N VAL A 7 -20.23 -6.37 75.59
CA VAL A 7 -20.23 -5.92 74.19
C VAL A 7 -18.76 -5.83 73.81
N GLU A 8 -18.21 -6.96 73.58
CA GLU A 8 -16.87 -7.08 73.06
C GLU A 8 -16.93 -7.09 71.56
N GLY A 9 -16.33 -6.10 71.03
CA GLY A 9 -15.88 -5.81 69.69
C GLY A 9 -16.01 -6.88 68.62
N LYS A 10 -17.00 -6.75 67.73
CA LYS A 10 -16.86 -7.22 66.34
C LYS A 10 -16.06 -6.19 65.58
N THR A 11 -14.76 -6.38 65.56
CA THR A 11 -13.89 -5.76 64.55
C THR A 11 -14.38 -6.23 63.18
N PHE A 12 -14.93 -5.28 62.47
CA PHE A 12 -15.30 -5.46 61.07
C PHE A 12 -14.00 -5.53 60.27
N ASP A 13 -13.55 -6.77 60.02
CA ASP A 13 -12.42 -7.06 59.17
C ASP A 13 -12.86 -6.75 57.74
N VAL A 14 -12.58 -5.53 57.28
CA VAL A 14 -12.65 -5.15 55.88
C VAL A 14 -11.42 -5.76 55.21
N THR A 15 -11.44 -7.06 55.03
CA THR A 15 -10.57 -7.68 54.05
C THR A 15 -10.98 -7.22 52.72
N ALA A 16 -10.32 -6.17 52.23
CA ALA A 16 -10.40 -5.76 50.83
C ALA A 16 -10.06 -6.98 49.99
N ASP A 17 -11.10 -7.57 49.40
CA ASP A 17 -10.97 -8.55 48.36
C ASP A 17 -10.07 -7.95 47.26
N LYS A 18 -8.80 -8.29 47.29
CA LYS A 18 -7.91 -8.09 46.16
C LYS A 18 -8.48 -8.93 45.04
N LYS A 19 -9.36 -8.31 44.27
CA LYS A 19 -9.82 -8.79 42.95
C LYS A 19 -8.58 -9.26 42.21
N LYS A 20 -8.35 -10.56 42.18
CA LYS A 20 -7.36 -11.22 41.35
C LYS A 20 -7.58 -10.65 39.93
N LYS A 21 -6.67 -9.80 39.46
CA LYS A 21 -6.67 -9.37 38.09
C LYS A 21 -6.55 -10.63 37.24
N SER A 22 -7.69 -11.08 36.77
CA SER A 22 -7.83 -12.20 35.85
C SER A 22 -6.79 -12.04 34.75
N GLY A 23 -6.04 -13.10 34.47
CA GLY A 23 -5.00 -13.14 33.44
C GLY A 23 -5.53 -13.00 32.02
N CYS A 24 -6.78 -12.57 31.87
CA CYS A 24 -7.47 -12.31 30.61
C CYS A 24 -6.75 -11.23 29.77
N GLY A 25 -6.10 -10.23 30.42
CA GLY A 25 -5.36 -9.19 29.71
C GLY A 25 -4.22 -9.71 28.86
N LYS A 26 -3.54 -10.77 29.30
CA LYS A 26 -2.45 -11.39 28.53
C LYS A 26 -2.98 -12.09 27.28
N TYR A 27 -4.09 -12.79 27.39
CA TYR A 27 -4.71 -13.47 26.22
C TYR A 27 -5.30 -12.47 25.24
N VAL A 28 -5.95 -11.41 25.74
CA VAL A 28 -6.44 -10.31 24.87
C VAL A 28 -5.29 -9.63 24.16
N PHE A 29 -4.19 -9.34 24.83
CA PHE A 29 -2.99 -8.78 24.21
C PHE A 29 -2.39 -9.72 23.16
N LEU A 30 -2.30 -11.01 23.47
CA LEU A 30 -1.76 -12.02 22.56
C LEU A 30 -2.62 -12.18 21.29
N THR A 31 -3.95 -12.21 21.45
CA THR A 31 -4.88 -12.30 20.30
C THR A 31 -4.81 -11.04 19.43
N LEU A 32 -4.68 -9.87 20.04
CA LEU A 32 -4.55 -8.61 19.32
C LEU A 32 -3.21 -8.54 18.58
N LEU A 33 -2.12 -9.00 19.19
CA LEU A 33 -0.81 -9.11 18.55
C LEU A 33 -0.85 -10.10 17.37
N LEU A 34 -1.49 -11.26 17.56
CA LEU A 34 -1.63 -12.26 16.50
C LEU A 34 -2.46 -11.71 15.33
N ALA A 35 -3.57 -11.01 15.60
CA ALA A 35 -4.39 -10.37 14.58
C ALA A 35 -3.62 -9.30 13.80
N LEU A 36 -2.77 -8.53 14.48
CA LEU A 36 -1.90 -7.52 13.86
C LEU A 36 -0.84 -8.17 12.96
N LEU A 37 -0.24 -9.27 13.39
CA LEU A 37 0.74 -10.00 12.59
C LEU A 37 0.10 -10.61 11.32
N ILE A 38 -1.07 -11.23 11.47
CA ILE A 38 -1.80 -11.81 10.33
C ILE A 38 -2.24 -10.69 9.37
N GLY A 39 -2.82 -9.60 9.91
CA GLY A 39 -3.21 -8.44 9.10
C GLY A 39 -2.02 -7.81 8.37
N GLY A 40 -0.89 -7.66 9.03
CA GLY A 40 0.36 -7.19 8.44
C GLY A 40 0.88 -8.10 7.32
N ALA A 41 0.82 -9.41 7.51
CA ALA A 41 1.24 -10.39 6.50
C ALA A 41 0.34 -10.34 5.26
N ILE A 42 -0.99 -10.25 5.45
CA ILE A 42 -1.96 -10.11 4.36
C ILE A 42 -1.75 -8.79 3.62
N PHE A 43 -1.56 -7.69 4.36
CA PHE A 43 -1.27 -6.38 3.78
C PHE A 43 0.01 -6.41 2.94
N TRP A 44 1.10 -6.95 3.50
CA TRP A 44 2.35 -7.12 2.78
C TRP A 44 2.16 -7.91 1.50
N TRP A 45 1.53 -9.09 1.59
CA TRP A 45 1.26 -9.94 0.43
C TRP A 45 0.44 -9.20 -0.64
N LYS A 46 -0.63 -8.53 -0.25
CA LYS A 46 -1.52 -7.85 -1.19
C LYS A 46 -0.84 -6.71 -1.95
N TYR A 47 -0.06 -5.87 -1.25
CA TYR A 47 0.45 -4.63 -1.84
C TYR A 47 1.88 -4.72 -2.38
N TYR A 48 2.69 -5.64 -1.88
CA TYR A 48 4.08 -5.79 -2.33
C TYR A 48 4.29 -6.92 -3.33
N TYR A 49 3.38 -7.89 -3.38
CA TYR A 49 3.47 -8.97 -4.34
C TYR A 49 3.30 -8.44 -5.77
N THR A 50 4.23 -8.80 -6.66
CA THR A 50 4.14 -8.49 -8.09
C THR A 50 3.23 -9.51 -8.74
N PHE A 51 2.07 -9.06 -9.22
CA PHE A 51 1.09 -9.92 -9.88
C PHE A 51 1.53 -10.30 -11.30
N SER A 52 2.08 -9.33 -12.03
CA SER A 52 2.54 -9.50 -13.41
C SER A 52 3.68 -8.54 -13.67
N ASP A 53 4.58 -8.93 -14.54
CA ASP A 53 5.62 -8.07 -15.09
C ASP A 53 5.65 -8.18 -16.62
N GLY A 54 6.12 -7.14 -17.27
CA GLY A 54 6.17 -7.11 -18.72
C GLY A 54 6.79 -5.86 -19.28
N SER A 55 6.78 -5.78 -20.60
CA SER A 55 7.27 -4.59 -21.30
C SER A 55 6.22 -4.09 -22.27
N ARG A 56 6.11 -2.77 -22.40
CA ARG A 56 5.26 -2.11 -23.40
C ARG A 56 6.07 -1.10 -24.20
N ILE A 57 5.79 -1.04 -25.50
CA ILE A 57 6.42 -0.11 -26.43
C ILE A 57 5.37 0.92 -26.84
N GLY A 58 5.75 2.17 -26.81
CA GLY A 58 4.88 3.26 -27.22
C GLY A 58 5.59 4.59 -27.27
N MET A 59 4.86 5.65 -27.55
CA MET A 59 5.36 7.01 -27.49
C MET A 59 5.12 7.59 -26.11
N LEU A 60 6.17 7.99 -25.43
CA LEU A 60 6.08 8.64 -24.12
C LEU A 60 5.52 10.05 -24.31
N GLN A 61 4.32 10.29 -23.80
CA GLN A 61 3.62 11.55 -24.04
C GLN A 61 3.93 12.57 -22.97
N LYS A 62 3.91 12.15 -21.68
CA LYS A 62 4.03 13.07 -20.56
C LYS A 62 4.49 12.35 -19.32
N ILE A 63 5.35 13.03 -18.55
CA ILE A 63 5.65 12.69 -17.15
C ILE A 63 5.22 13.86 -16.28
N SER A 64 4.53 13.58 -15.20
CA SER A 64 4.07 14.59 -14.25
C SER A 64 4.36 14.19 -12.82
N HIS A 65 4.72 15.17 -12.01
CA HIS A 65 4.93 14.99 -10.58
C HIS A 65 3.65 15.44 -9.86
N LYS A 66 2.86 14.49 -9.38
CA LYS A 66 1.53 14.71 -8.78
C LYS A 66 1.51 14.30 -7.31
N GLY A 67 0.56 14.84 -6.57
CA GLY A 67 0.22 14.48 -5.21
C GLY A 67 0.06 15.67 -4.28
N ASN A 68 -0.90 15.61 -3.36
CA ASN A 68 -1.16 16.65 -2.38
C ASN A 68 -0.29 16.50 -1.13
N ILE A 69 -0.16 15.28 -0.61
CA ILE A 69 0.59 14.96 0.61
C ILE A 69 1.90 14.28 0.25
N MET A 70 1.83 13.25 -0.58
CA MET A 70 2.99 12.54 -1.14
C MET A 70 2.99 12.75 -2.63
N LYS A 71 4.13 13.20 -3.14
CA LYS A 71 4.30 13.44 -4.57
C LYS A 71 4.90 12.20 -5.22
N THR A 72 4.25 11.73 -6.27
CA THR A 72 4.66 10.58 -7.09
C THR A 72 4.82 10.99 -8.53
N TYR A 73 5.67 10.29 -9.26
CA TYR A 73 5.84 10.50 -10.70
C TYR A 73 4.84 9.64 -11.45
N GLU A 74 4.02 10.28 -12.28
CA GLU A 74 3.00 9.64 -13.10
C GLU A 74 3.29 9.89 -14.57
N GLY A 75 3.22 8.82 -15.37
CA GLY A 75 3.48 8.88 -16.80
C GLY A 75 2.33 8.40 -17.66
N GLU A 76 2.31 8.88 -18.87
CA GLU A 76 1.37 8.49 -19.91
C GLU A 76 2.14 8.05 -21.16
N LEU A 77 1.91 6.79 -21.57
CA LEU A 77 2.45 6.21 -22.80
C LEU A 77 1.31 5.97 -23.77
N VAL A 78 1.46 6.43 -25.01
CA VAL A 78 0.54 6.13 -26.10
C VAL A 78 1.04 4.91 -26.84
N LEU A 79 0.25 3.84 -26.78
CA LEU A 79 0.54 2.65 -27.57
C LEU A 79 0.05 2.86 -28.99
N SER A 80 0.96 2.78 -29.96
CA SER A 80 0.59 2.71 -31.35
C SER A 80 0.10 1.28 -31.66
N SER A 81 -1.18 1.04 -31.50
CA SER A 81 -1.79 -0.17 -32.03
C SER A 81 -1.85 -0.06 -33.53
N ILE A 82 -0.93 -0.72 -34.22
CA ILE A 82 -1.00 -0.89 -35.68
C ILE A 82 -2.07 -1.95 -35.95
N SER A 83 -3.30 -1.55 -35.95
CA SER A 83 -4.35 -2.33 -36.58
C SER A 83 -5.04 -1.48 -37.65
N SER A 84 -4.31 -1.23 -38.72
CA SER A 84 -4.89 -0.80 -39.97
C SER A 84 -5.45 -2.00 -40.70
N THR A 85 -6.61 -2.48 -40.26
CA THR A 85 -7.46 -3.27 -41.15
C THR A 85 -8.63 -2.41 -41.52
N ALA A 86 -8.56 -1.90 -42.76
CA ALA A 86 -9.66 -1.30 -43.51
C ALA A 86 -10.62 -0.37 -42.73
N GLY A 87 -10.30 0.92 -42.65
CA GLY A 87 -11.31 1.95 -42.47
C GLY A 87 -11.81 2.27 -41.05
N VAL A 88 -11.26 1.69 -40.02
CA VAL A 88 -11.58 2.02 -38.61
C VAL A 88 -10.48 2.93 -38.08
N GLY A 89 -10.89 4.08 -37.50
CA GLY A 89 -9.97 5.07 -36.96
C GLY A 89 -8.92 4.49 -36.03
N ILE A 90 -7.72 5.03 -36.07
CA ILE A 90 -6.58 4.68 -35.24
C ILE A 90 -6.97 4.92 -33.76
N ALA A 91 -7.38 3.89 -33.03
CA ALA A 91 -7.58 3.99 -31.62
C ALA A 91 -6.21 3.95 -30.93
N SER A 92 -5.72 5.07 -30.47
CA SER A 92 -4.53 5.15 -29.63
C SER A 92 -4.93 4.76 -28.21
N GLU A 93 -4.46 3.62 -27.74
CA GLU A 93 -4.63 3.21 -26.35
C GLU A 93 -3.63 3.97 -25.49
N LYS A 94 -4.11 4.57 -24.40
CA LYS A 94 -3.26 5.23 -23.40
C LYS A 94 -2.95 4.27 -22.26
N PHE A 95 -1.69 4.18 -21.90
CA PHE A 95 -1.20 3.41 -20.79
C PHE A 95 -0.70 4.36 -19.70
N PHE A 96 -1.36 4.34 -18.55
CA PHE A 96 -0.98 5.13 -17.38
C PHE A 96 -0.15 4.28 -16.44
N PHE A 97 0.90 4.87 -15.90
CA PHE A 97 1.81 4.20 -15.01
C PHE A 97 2.42 5.16 -13.99
N SER A 98 2.89 4.61 -12.87
CA SER A 98 3.60 5.34 -11.83
C SER A 98 5.08 4.95 -11.84
N ILE A 99 5.94 5.84 -11.37
CA ILE A 99 7.38 5.62 -11.28
C ILE A 99 7.80 5.82 -9.82
N GLU A 100 8.33 4.76 -9.20
CA GLU A 100 8.80 4.80 -7.81
C GLU A 100 10.24 5.32 -7.72
N ASN A 101 11.07 5.03 -8.73
CA ASN A 101 12.48 5.38 -8.74
C ASN A 101 12.72 6.73 -9.42
N GLN A 102 13.20 7.71 -8.65
CA GLN A 102 13.47 9.06 -9.15
C GLN A 102 14.47 9.07 -10.31
N LYS A 103 15.49 8.20 -10.31
CA LYS A 103 16.46 8.13 -11.41
C LYS A 103 15.81 7.72 -12.73
N VAL A 104 14.86 6.80 -12.67
CA VAL A 104 14.07 6.37 -13.85
C VAL A 104 13.17 7.52 -14.30
N ALA A 105 12.54 8.23 -13.37
CA ALA A 105 11.72 9.40 -13.68
C ALA A 105 12.54 10.50 -14.39
N ASP A 106 13.73 10.82 -13.88
CA ASP A 106 14.63 11.84 -14.48
C ASP A 106 15.08 11.42 -15.88
N GLN A 107 15.39 10.15 -16.10
CA GLN A 107 15.70 9.63 -17.44
C GLN A 107 14.50 9.78 -18.39
N MET A 108 13.31 9.42 -17.91
CA MET A 108 12.09 9.48 -18.72
C MET A 108 11.69 10.90 -19.08
N LEU A 109 11.93 11.88 -18.21
CA LEU A 109 11.71 13.30 -18.51
C LEU A 109 12.51 13.76 -19.76
N THR A 110 13.70 13.21 -19.97
CA THR A 110 14.52 13.52 -21.18
C THR A 110 14.05 12.80 -22.43
N LEU A 111 13.13 11.85 -22.28
CA LEU A 111 12.63 10.98 -23.35
C LEU A 111 11.19 11.29 -23.77
N GLU A 112 10.59 12.36 -23.22
CA GLU A 112 9.26 12.80 -23.64
C GLU A 112 9.20 13.03 -25.17
N GLY A 113 8.14 12.57 -25.80
CA GLY A 113 7.96 12.63 -27.24
C GLY A 113 8.74 11.58 -28.04
N LYS A 114 9.49 10.70 -27.40
CA LYS A 114 10.23 9.61 -28.07
C LYS A 114 9.52 8.28 -27.95
N LYS A 115 9.83 7.38 -28.90
CA LYS A 115 9.40 5.99 -28.81
C LYS A 115 10.27 5.24 -27.82
N VAL A 116 9.64 4.67 -26.81
CA VAL A 116 10.35 3.98 -25.72
C VAL A 116 9.74 2.61 -25.44
N LYS A 117 10.57 1.73 -24.93
CA LYS A 117 10.16 0.47 -24.32
C LYS A 117 10.25 0.61 -22.82
N LEU A 118 9.11 0.47 -22.15
CA LEU A 118 9.01 0.50 -20.70
C LEU A 118 8.96 -0.93 -20.16
N HIS A 119 9.70 -1.18 -19.10
CA HIS A 119 9.53 -2.35 -18.26
C HIS A 119 8.66 -1.98 -17.07
N TYR A 120 7.60 -2.73 -16.82
CA TYR A 120 6.66 -2.45 -15.74
C TYR A 120 6.37 -3.69 -14.90
N GLN A 121 6.03 -3.45 -13.65
CA GLN A 121 5.51 -4.43 -12.72
C GLN A 121 4.07 -4.02 -12.35
N GLN A 122 3.15 -4.95 -12.47
CA GLN A 122 1.78 -4.75 -12.01
C GLN A 122 1.65 -5.24 -10.57
N LYS A 123 1.14 -4.39 -9.71
CA LYS A 123 0.86 -4.68 -8.30
C LYS A 123 -0.64 -4.87 -8.09
N ASN A 124 -1.01 -5.53 -6.99
CA ASN A 124 -2.42 -5.79 -6.64
C ASN A 124 -3.09 -4.61 -5.91
N GLY A 125 -2.71 -3.38 -6.24
CA GLY A 125 -3.31 -2.17 -5.70
C GLY A 125 -2.34 -1.02 -5.57
N THR A 126 -2.91 0.17 -5.55
CA THR A 126 -2.20 1.43 -5.40
C THR A 126 -1.91 1.74 -3.93
N LEU A 127 -0.79 2.39 -3.67
CA LEU A 127 -0.45 2.95 -2.37
C LEU A 127 -0.18 4.44 -2.53
N PRO A 128 -0.68 5.32 -1.63
CA PRO A 128 -0.58 6.77 -1.78
C PRO A 128 0.84 7.31 -1.95
N TRP A 129 1.84 6.59 -1.46
CA TRP A 129 3.26 6.95 -1.56
C TRP A 129 3.98 6.30 -2.75
N ARG A 130 3.35 5.35 -3.45
CA ARG A 130 3.92 4.65 -4.60
C ARG A 130 3.42 5.23 -5.92
N GLY A 131 2.17 5.63 -5.99
CA GLY A 131 1.54 6.19 -7.19
C GLY A 131 0.06 5.90 -7.29
N ASP A 132 -0.56 6.52 -8.28
CA ASP A 132 -2.00 6.38 -8.55
C ASP A 132 -2.31 5.17 -9.45
N SER A 133 -1.29 4.60 -10.12
CA SER A 133 -1.45 3.46 -11.03
C SER A 133 -0.96 2.16 -10.38
N ASP A 134 -1.62 1.04 -10.71
CA ASP A 134 -1.18 -0.31 -10.36
C ASP A 134 0.09 -0.74 -11.12
N TYR A 135 0.40 -0.05 -12.22
CA TYR A 135 1.56 -0.31 -13.04
C TYR A 135 2.73 0.57 -12.60
N ILE A 136 3.78 -0.05 -12.09
CA ILE A 136 5.00 0.63 -11.64
C ILE A 136 6.10 0.39 -12.66
N VAL A 137 6.62 1.46 -13.25
CA VAL A 137 7.73 1.38 -14.19
C VAL A 137 9.05 1.43 -13.44
N ASP A 138 9.89 0.45 -13.69
CA ASP A 138 11.22 0.31 -13.10
C ASP A 138 12.37 0.45 -14.13
N GLY A 139 12.06 0.44 -15.42
CA GLY A 139 13.05 0.58 -16.49
C GLY A 139 12.51 1.21 -17.76
N VAL A 140 13.37 1.96 -18.44
CA VAL A 140 13.09 2.57 -19.75
C VAL A 140 14.27 2.35 -20.70
N THR A 141 13.94 2.02 -21.95
CA THR A 141 14.92 1.89 -23.04
C THR A 141 14.37 2.63 -24.26
N VAL A 142 15.23 3.38 -24.94
CA VAL A 142 14.85 4.04 -26.19
C VAL A 142 14.78 3.01 -27.32
N GLU A 143 13.68 2.97 -28.01
CA GLU A 143 13.56 2.17 -29.23
C GLU A 143 14.00 3.02 -30.43
N PRO A 144 14.87 2.48 -31.27
CA PRO A 144 15.34 3.17 -32.48
C PRO A 144 14.23 3.35 -33.54
#